data_658e3fef62ad6eb4afce74736cacc8df
#
_entry.id   658e3fef62ad6eb4afce74736cacc8df
#
_cell.length_a   1.000
_cell.length_b   1.000
_cell.length_c   1.000
_cell.angle_alpha   90.00
_cell.angle_beta   90.00
_cell.angle_gamma   90.00
#
_symmetry.space_group_name_H-M   'P 1'
#
loop_
_entity.id
_entity.type
_entity.pdbx_description
1 polymer ?
#
loop_
_entity_poly.entity_id
_entity_poly.type
_entity_poly.pdbx_seq_one_letter_code
_entity_poly.pdbx_strand_id
1 'polypeptide(L)'
;MSHPTILLIGASGLLGRAVAASLSRESSLTQVATIRNPDTAGARRLALPPDNVARLDVLDQPALEHLFDTRRPAAVIICAAERRPDVCERDPAAARAINVDAPARIGALAARYGAWTLGISTDYVFDGKDAPYREDAAPNPLNIYGRTKLEGEAALLAASPLACVLRLPLLYGPIVDWRESAVTSLVPAIVASARPGADAVGMDAWAIRYPTYTPDVAEVIRDLTLRHLAGSTVTGIRHWSGEEPMTKYDIARRIAAALGIDAALSRIDTPADATPRPYDCHLDAARVRALGIAHATPFATGLQAVLRDAPPLP
;
A
#
# COMPACT_ATOMS: atom_id res chain seq x y z
N MET A 1 -16.29 -9.58 -27.84
CA MET A 1 -15.08 -10.11 -27.15
C MET A 1 -15.33 -9.93 -25.67
N SER A 2 -15.01 -10.93 -24.84
CA SER A 2 -15.12 -10.78 -23.37
C SER A 2 -14.07 -9.79 -22.86
N HIS A 3 -14.45 -8.96 -21.90
CA HIS A 3 -13.52 -8.03 -21.26
C HIS A 3 -12.43 -8.78 -20.48
N PRO A 4 -11.17 -8.34 -20.49
CA PRO A 4 -10.12 -8.97 -19.69
C PRO A 4 -10.45 -8.88 -18.20
N THR A 5 -10.26 -10.00 -17.49
CA THR A 5 -10.53 -10.09 -16.06
C THR A 5 -9.30 -9.65 -15.26
N ILE A 6 -9.50 -8.72 -14.32
CA ILE A 6 -8.50 -8.28 -13.36
C ILE A 6 -8.83 -8.88 -11.99
N LEU A 7 -7.91 -9.66 -11.44
CA LEU A 7 -8.02 -10.20 -10.09
C LEU A 7 -7.33 -9.28 -9.09
N LEU A 8 -8.09 -8.63 -8.21
CA LEU A 8 -7.57 -7.76 -7.14
C LEU A 8 -7.55 -8.53 -5.82
N ILE A 9 -6.38 -8.87 -5.34
CA ILE A 9 -6.17 -9.61 -4.09
C ILE A 9 -5.97 -8.64 -2.92
N GLY A 10 -6.80 -8.76 -1.88
CA GLY A 10 -6.76 -7.89 -0.69
C GLY A 10 -7.53 -6.58 -0.86
N ALA A 11 -8.66 -6.63 -1.54
CA ALA A 11 -9.48 -5.46 -1.86
C ALA A 11 -10.06 -4.71 -0.65
N SER A 12 -10.22 -5.36 0.51
CA SER A 12 -10.75 -4.71 1.73
C SER A 12 -9.75 -3.81 2.47
N GLY A 13 -8.46 -3.86 2.11
CA GLY A 13 -7.42 -3.01 2.69
C GLY A 13 -7.47 -1.56 2.18
N LEU A 14 -6.73 -0.66 2.84
CA LEU A 14 -6.68 0.77 2.51
C LEU A 14 -6.39 1.04 1.01
N LEU A 15 -5.30 0.48 0.48
CA LEU A 15 -4.96 0.61 -0.94
C LEU A 15 -5.91 -0.20 -1.83
N GLY A 16 -6.27 -1.42 -1.41
CA GLY A 16 -7.15 -2.30 -2.19
C GLY A 16 -8.50 -1.67 -2.51
N ARG A 17 -9.10 -0.94 -1.56
CA ARG A 17 -10.36 -0.20 -1.80
C ARG A 17 -10.19 0.92 -2.83
N ALA A 18 -9.09 1.65 -2.76
CA ALA A 18 -8.80 2.70 -3.75
C ALA A 18 -8.61 2.11 -5.16
N VAL A 19 -7.86 1.00 -5.26
CA VAL A 19 -7.66 0.28 -6.53
C VAL A 19 -8.99 -0.26 -7.06
N ALA A 20 -9.82 -0.87 -6.19
CA ALA A 20 -11.15 -1.34 -6.58
C ALA A 20 -12.01 -0.22 -7.17
N ALA A 21 -12.03 0.94 -6.50
CA ALA A 21 -12.77 2.12 -6.97
C ALA A 21 -12.21 2.72 -8.26
N SER A 22 -10.89 2.69 -8.48
CA SER A 22 -10.27 3.15 -9.71
C SER A 22 -10.61 2.22 -10.89
N LEU A 23 -10.42 0.92 -10.72
CA LEU A 23 -10.69 -0.07 -11.76
C LEU A 23 -12.18 -0.16 -12.13
N SER A 24 -13.11 0.08 -11.19
CA SER A 24 -14.55 0.03 -11.47
C SER A 24 -15.03 1.11 -12.46
N ARG A 25 -14.22 2.14 -12.71
CA ARG A 25 -14.51 3.15 -13.73
C ARG A 25 -14.15 2.71 -15.16
N GLU A 26 -13.43 1.60 -15.30
CA GLU A 26 -13.00 1.07 -16.59
C GLU A 26 -14.03 0.07 -17.13
N SER A 27 -14.93 0.53 -17.96
CA SER A 27 -15.98 -0.33 -18.56
C SER A 27 -15.44 -1.42 -19.49
N SER A 28 -14.19 -1.31 -19.91
CA SER A 28 -13.50 -2.30 -20.75
C SER A 28 -12.92 -3.47 -19.98
N LEU A 29 -13.02 -3.48 -18.64
CA LEU A 29 -12.47 -4.50 -17.76
C LEU A 29 -13.58 -5.21 -16.98
N THR A 30 -13.33 -6.47 -16.63
CA THR A 30 -14.08 -7.19 -15.59
C THR A 30 -13.20 -7.29 -14.35
N GLN A 31 -13.63 -6.68 -13.24
CA GLN A 31 -12.90 -6.77 -11.99
C GLN A 31 -13.47 -7.87 -11.10
N VAL A 32 -12.60 -8.71 -10.52
CA VAL A 32 -12.91 -9.63 -9.43
C VAL A 32 -12.05 -9.26 -8.23
N ALA A 33 -12.69 -8.81 -7.15
CA ALA A 33 -12.04 -8.41 -5.91
C ALA A 33 -12.06 -9.55 -4.88
N THR A 34 -10.95 -9.76 -4.15
CA THR A 34 -10.94 -10.75 -3.07
C THR A 34 -10.87 -10.11 -1.70
N ILE A 35 -11.60 -10.69 -0.77
CA ILE A 35 -11.64 -10.30 0.64
C ILE A 35 -11.47 -11.56 1.52
N ARG A 36 -10.70 -11.46 2.60
CA ARG A 36 -10.53 -12.57 3.54
C ARG A 36 -11.74 -12.71 4.47
N ASN A 37 -12.16 -11.60 5.06
CA ASN A 37 -13.32 -11.55 5.95
C ASN A 37 -14.33 -10.52 5.44
N PRO A 38 -15.56 -10.95 5.04
CA PRO A 38 -16.61 -10.08 4.55
C PRO A 38 -17.20 -9.15 5.62
N ASP A 39 -17.04 -9.49 6.91
CA ASP A 39 -17.62 -8.73 8.02
C ASP A 39 -16.81 -7.50 8.42
N THR A 40 -15.68 -7.25 7.77
CA THR A 40 -14.87 -6.05 8.03
C THR A 40 -15.52 -4.79 7.48
N ALA A 41 -15.29 -3.66 8.14
CA ALA A 41 -15.76 -2.36 7.65
C ALA A 41 -15.20 -2.06 6.25
N GLY A 42 -13.95 -2.45 5.96
CA GLY A 42 -13.35 -2.30 4.64
C GLY A 42 -14.04 -3.12 3.56
N ALA A 43 -14.45 -4.36 3.86
CA ALA A 43 -15.20 -5.19 2.92
C ALA A 43 -16.58 -4.59 2.60
N ARG A 44 -17.29 -4.10 3.61
CA ARG A 44 -18.59 -3.44 3.44
C ARG A 44 -18.56 -2.12 2.65
N ARG A 45 -17.36 -1.51 2.51
CA ARG A 45 -17.15 -0.29 1.71
C ARG A 45 -16.82 -0.57 0.24
N LEU A 46 -16.68 -1.83 -0.17
CA LEU A 46 -16.49 -2.17 -1.57
C LEU A 46 -17.77 -1.98 -2.35
N ALA A 47 -17.79 -1.03 -3.27
CA ALA A 47 -18.94 -0.74 -4.14
C ALA A 47 -18.86 -1.61 -5.42
N LEU A 48 -18.88 -2.93 -5.27
CA LEU A 48 -18.83 -3.90 -6.36
C LEU A 48 -20.04 -4.82 -6.32
N PRO A 49 -20.52 -5.31 -7.48
CA PRO A 49 -21.54 -6.37 -7.53
C PRO A 49 -21.08 -7.60 -6.73
N PRO A 50 -21.98 -8.29 -6.00
CA PRO A 50 -21.63 -9.47 -5.22
C PRO A 50 -20.87 -10.55 -6.00
N ASP A 51 -21.25 -10.79 -7.26
CA ASP A 51 -20.60 -11.78 -8.14
C ASP A 51 -19.15 -11.43 -8.49
N ASN A 52 -18.77 -10.18 -8.30
CA ASN A 52 -17.42 -9.67 -8.50
C ASN A 52 -16.60 -9.62 -7.19
N VAL A 53 -17.13 -10.14 -6.08
CA VAL A 53 -16.43 -10.25 -4.81
C VAL A 53 -16.31 -11.72 -4.41
N ALA A 54 -15.07 -12.19 -4.25
CA ALA A 54 -14.78 -13.56 -3.83
C ALA A 54 -14.15 -13.57 -2.44
N ARG A 55 -14.54 -14.53 -1.59
CA ARG A 55 -13.84 -14.78 -0.33
C ARG A 55 -12.56 -15.57 -0.62
N LEU A 56 -11.42 -15.07 -0.16
CA LEU A 56 -10.12 -15.72 -0.32
C LEU A 56 -9.20 -15.42 0.86
N ASP A 57 -8.67 -16.45 1.50
CA ASP A 57 -7.41 -16.36 2.23
C ASP A 57 -6.28 -16.69 1.25
N VAL A 58 -5.31 -15.79 1.09
CA VAL A 58 -4.17 -15.98 0.18
C VAL A 58 -3.27 -17.16 0.55
N LEU A 59 -3.42 -17.70 1.76
CA LEU A 59 -2.72 -18.88 2.24
C LEU A 59 -3.47 -20.18 1.90
N ASP A 60 -4.73 -20.11 1.50
CA ASP A 60 -5.53 -21.24 1.04
C ASP A 60 -5.24 -21.51 -0.44
N GLN A 61 -4.29 -22.42 -0.69
CA GLN A 61 -3.84 -22.72 -2.04
C GLN A 61 -4.95 -23.34 -2.91
N PRO A 62 -5.76 -24.33 -2.47
CA PRO A 62 -6.87 -24.84 -3.27
C PRO A 62 -7.89 -23.76 -3.68
N ALA A 63 -8.25 -22.84 -2.77
CA ALA A 63 -9.16 -21.74 -3.06
C ALA A 63 -8.55 -20.77 -4.09
N LEU A 64 -7.24 -20.49 -3.98
CA LEU A 64 -6.53 -19.65 -4.93
C LEU A 64 -6.47 -20.28 -6.33
N GLU A 65 -6.14 -21.58 -6.44
CA GLU A 65 -6.13 -22.32 -7.70
C GLU A 65 -7.52 -22.34 -8.35
N HIS A 66 -8.56 -22.66 -7.59
CA HIS A 66 -9.94 -22.63 -8.05
C HIS A 66 -10.35 -21.26 -8.61
N LEU A 67 -9.92 -20.18 -7.95
CA LEU A 67 -10.22 -18.82 -8.41
C LEU A 67 -9.55 -18.51 -9.76
N PHE A 68 -8.29 -18.93 -9.96
CA PHE A 68 -7.60 -18.80 -11.26
C PHE A 68 -8.25 -19.64 -12.34
N ASP A 69 -8.65 -20.88 -12.03
CA ASP A 69 -9.32 -21.78 -12.98
C ASP A 69 -10.66 -21.21 -13.47
N THR A 70 -11.44 -20.65 -12.55
CA THR A 70 -12.80 -20.17 -12.86
C THR A 70 -12.82 -18.77 -13.45
N ARG A 71 -11.88 -17.89 -13.05
CA ARG A 71 -11.88 -16.48 -13.48
C ARG A 71 -10.92 -16.17 -14.61
N ARG A 72 -9.91 -17.03 -14.86
CA ARG A 72 -8.93 -16.87 -15.95
C ARG A 72 -8.43 -15.44 -16.07
N PRO A 73 -7.81 -14.87 -15.02
CA PRO A 73 -7.43 -13.46 -15.02
C PRO A 73 -6.39 -13.16 -16.10
N ALA A 74 -6.53 -12.01 -16.76
CA ALA A 74 -5.51 -11.42 -17.64
C ALA A 74 -4.46 -10.64 -16.84
N ALA A 75 -4.85 -10.12 -15.67
CA ALA A 75 -3.94 -9.45 -14.74
C ALA A 75 -4.33 -9.71 -13.29
N VAL A 76 -3.33 -9.70 -12.40
CA VAL A 76 -3.46 -9.91 -10.96
C VAL A 76 -2.77 -8.76 -10.22
N ILE A 77 -3.49 -8.11 -9.31
CA ILE A 77 -2.95 -7.03 -8.46
C ILE A 77 -2.95 -7.53 -7.02
N ILE A 78 -1.77 -7.55 -6.38
CA ILE A 78 -1.58 -8.09 -5.02
C ILE A 78 -1.41 -6.94 -4.04
N CYS A 79 -2.49 -6.56 -3.33
CA CYS A 79 -2.50 -5.59 -2.25
C CYS A 79 -2.45 -6.23 -0.85
N ALA A 80 -2.57 -7.55 -0.76
CA ALA A 80 -2.52 -8.28 0.51
C ALA A 80 -1.09 -8.37 1.05
N ALA A 81 -0.86 -7.93 2.29
CA ALA A 81 0.42 -8.02 2.98
C ALA A 81 0.25 -7.84 4.50
N GLU A 82 1.17 -8.37 5.31
CA GLU A 82 1.39 -7.83 6.65
C GLU A 82 2.34 -6.62 6.54
N ARG A 83 1.82 -5.44 6.86
CA ARG A 83 2.48 -4.14 6.64
C ARG A 83 3.01 -3.47 7.90
N ARG A 84 2.79 -4.10 9.08
CA ARG A 84 3.18 -3.54 10.37
C ARG A 84 4.53 -4.11 10.81
N PRO A 85 5.61 -3.30 10.85
CA PRO A 85 6.94 -3.79 11.22
C PRO A 85 6.95 -4.50 12.57
N ASP A 86 6.29 -3.93 13.59
CA ASP A 86 6.25 -4.50 14.94
C ASP A 86 5.51 -5.85 15.01
N VAL A 87 4.56 -6.09 14.11
CA VAL A 87 3.87 -7.40 13.98
C VAL A 87 4.79 -8.41 13.31
N CYS A 88 5.49 -7.99 12.26
CA CYS A 88 6.47 -8.83 11.56
C CYS A 88 7.62 -9.27 12.50
N GLU A 89 8.10 -8.37 13.38
CA GLU A 89 9.12 -8.71 14.37
C GLU A 89 8.61 -9.74 15.41
N ARG A 90 7.34 -9.65 15.81
CA ARG A 90 6.74 -10.59 16.78
C ARG A 90 6.45 -11.97 16.18
N ASP A 91 6.09 -12.03 14.90
CA ASP A 91 5.77 -13.28 14.19
C ASP A 91 6.37 -13.27 12.78
N PRO A 92 7.69 -13.53 12.67
CA PRO A 92 8.37 -13.58 11.39
C PRO A 92 7.85 -14.67 10.44
N ALA A 93 7.36 -15.79 11.01
CA ALA A 93 6.86 -16.91 10.19
C ALA A 93 5.54 -16.53 9.51
N ALA A 94 4.59 -15.93 10.22
CA ALA A 94 3.35 -15.45 9.63
C ALA A 94 3.62 -14.31 8.63
N ALA A 95 4.57 -13.40 8.93
CA ALA A 95 4.98 -12.35 8.01
C ALA A 95 5.54 -12.94 6.72
N ARG A 96 6.42 -13.96 6.79
CA ARG A 96 6.97 -14.65 5.64
C ARG A 96 5.88 -15.32 4.80
N ALA A 97 4.95 -16.04 5.42
CA ALA A 97 3.88 -16.73 4.72
C ALA A 97 3.06 -15.78 3.84
N ILE A 98 2.75 -14.56 4.35
CA ILE A 98 1.94 -13.57 3.62
C ILE A 98 2.79 -12.73 2.65
N ASN A 99 4.00 -12.31 3.07
CA ASN A 99 4.80 -11.35 2.30
C ASN A 99 5.73 -12.01 1.28
N VAL A 100 6.04 -13.32 1.42
CA VAL A 100 6.95 -14.05 0.54
C VAL A 100 6.24 -15.20 -0.18
N ASP A 101 5.67 -16.15 0.60
CA ASP A 101 5.20 -17.41 0.04
C ASP A 101 3.90 -17.20 -0.76
N ALA A 102 3.00 -16.32 -0.32
CA ALA A 102 1.78 -16.00 -1.06
C ALA A 102 2.07 -15.30 -2.40
N PRO A 103 2.89 -14.23 -2.49
CA PRO A 103 3.30 -13.65 -3.78
C PRO A 103 3.97 -14.64 -4.72
N ALA A 104 4.84 -15.53 -4.23
CA ALA A 104 5.47 -16.57 -5.04
C ALA A 104 4.45 -17.50 -5.68
N ARG A 105 3.48 -18.00 -4.89
CA ARG A 105 2.40 -18.89 -5.38
C ARG A 105 1.50 -18.18 -6.37
N ILE A 106 1.10 -16.95 -6.08
CA ILE A 106 0.26 -16.14 -6.99
C ILE A 106 1.01 -15.90 -8.30
N GLY A 107 2.31 -15.55 -8.25
CA GLY A 107 3.14 -15.38 -9.45
C GLY A 107 3.24 -16.65 -10.30
N ALA A 108 3.46 -17.80 -9.67
CA ALA A 108 3.52 -19.08 -10.36
C ALA A 108 2.18 -19.44 -11.03
N LEU A 109 1.06 -19.21 -10.34
CA LEU A 109 -0.27 -19.39 -10.96
C LEU A 109 -0.47 -18.40 -12.10
N ALA A 110 -0.18 -17.12 -11.92
CA ALA A 110 -0.30 -16.12 -12.95
C ALA A 110 0.51 -16.50 -14.21
N ALA A 111 1.75 -16.99 -14.04
CA ALA A 111 2.58 -17.45 -15.14
C ALA A 111 1.93 -18.63 -15.91
N ARG A 112 1.31 -19.60 -15.22
CA ARG A 112 0.58 -20.72 -15.85
C ARG A 112 -0.58 -20.25 -16.73
N TYR A 113 -1.22 -19.14 -16.38
CA TYR A 113 -2.35 -18.56 -17.13
C TYR A 113 -1.94 -17.45 -18.09
N GLY A 114 -0.65 -17.10 -18.18
CA GLY A 114 -0.17 -15.98 -18.98
C GLY A 114 -0.63 -14.61 -18.45
N ALA A 115 -1.00 -14.54 -17.18
CA ALA A 115 -1.48 -13.30 -16.55
C ALA A 115 -0.33 -12.40 -16.11
N TRP A 116 -0.48 -11.10 -16.34
CA TRP A 116 0.38 -10.10 -15.76
C TRP A 116 0.16 -10.00 -14.25
N THR A 117 1.22 -9.71 -13.49
CA THR A 117 1.10 -9.59 -12.03
C THR A 117 1.75 -8.33 -11.53
N LEU A 118 1.03 -7.54 -10.71
CA LEU A 118 1.59 -6.40 -9.99
C LEU A 118 1.54 -6.67 -8.49
N GLY A 119 2.73 -6.79 -7.88
CA GLY A 119 2.90 -6.91 -6.43
C GLY A 119 3.23 -5.57 -5.80
N ILE A 120 2.54 -5.22 -4.69
CA ILE A 120 2.87 -4.03 -3.92
C ILE A 120 4.02 -4.31 -2.97
N SER A 121 5.05 -3.45 -2.98
CA SER A 121 6.18 -3.49 -2.06
C SER A 121 6.35 -2.16 -1.31
N THR A 122 7.51 -1.92 -0.71
CA THR A 122 7.75 -0.85 0.25
C THR A 122 9.10 -0.18 0.05
N ASP A 123 9.20 1.08 0.47
CA ASP A 123 10.43 1.84 0.65
C ASP A 123 11.35 1.24 1.75
N TYR A 124 10.79 0.45 2.69
CA TYR A 124 11.54 -0.21 3.77
C TYR A 124 12.49 -1.32 3.30
N VAL A 125 12.57 -1.60 2.00
CA VAL A 125 13.64 -2.41 1.42
C VAL A 125 15.00 -1.69 1.46
N PHE A 126 15.01 -0.39 1.72
CA PHE A 126 16.20 0.46 1.84
C PHE A 126 16.50 0.84 3.30
N ASP A 127 17.75 1.19 3.57
CA ASP A 127 18.23 1.59 4.91
C ASP A 127 18.07 3.09 5.23
N GLY A 128 17.77 3.90 4.22
CA GLY A 128 17.51 5.32 4.38
C GLY A 128 18.74 6.22 4.46
N LYS A 129 19.90 5.78 3.94
CA LYS A 129 21.17 6.54 3.99
C LYS A 129 21.45 7.35 2.72
N ASP A 130 20.98 6.88 1.58
CA ASP A 130 21.38 7.38 0.26
C ASP A 130 20.18 7.78 -0.62
N ALA A 131 19.15 8.41 -0.03
CA ALA A 131 17.99 8.90 -0.77
C ALA A 131 18.37 10.04 -1.75
N PRO A 132 17.68 10.19 -2.90
CA PRO A 132 16.56 9.35 -3.37
C PRO A 132 17.00 8.03 -3.98
N TYR A 133 16.27 6.94 -3.71
CA TYR A 133 16.58 5.62 -4.23
C TYR A 133 15.95 5.39 -5.60
N ARG A 134 16.76 4.96 -6.55
CA ARG A 134 16.32 4.46 -7.86
C ARG A 134 15.93 2.99 -7.78
N GLU A 135 15.20 2.49 -8.79
CA GLU A 135 14.75 1.10 -8.82
C GLU A 135 15.89 0.07 -8.86
N ASP A 136 17.07 0.47 -9.34
CA ASP A 136 18.30 -0.34 -9.42
C ASP A 136 19.23 -0.15 -8.22
N ALA A 137 18.88 0.69 -7.24
CA ALA A 137 19.67 0.86 -6.03
C ALA A 137 19.68 -0.44 -5.19
N ALA A 138 20.82 -0.74 -4.61
CA ALA A 138 21.00 -1.93 -3.78
C ALA A 138 20.13 -1.84 -2.51
N PRO A 139 19.25 -2.82 -2.26
CA PRO A 139 18.43 -2.82 -1.06
C PRO A 139 19.21 -3.23 0.19
N ASN A 140 18.88 -2.67 1.34
CA ASN A 140 19.45 -2.99 2.65
C ASN A 140 18.40 -2.82 3.77
N PRO A 141 17.40 -3.74 3.89
CA PRO A 141 16.32 -3.60 4.84
C PRO A 141 16.78 -3.74 6.29
N LEU A 142 16.30 -2.84 7.17
CA LEU A 142 16.71 -2.78 8.58
C LEU A 142 15.88 -3.69 9.51
N ASN A 143 14.71 -4.16 9.09
CA ASN A 143 13.76 -4.90 9.92
C ASN A 143 13.13 -6.08 9.17
N ILE A 144 12.42 -6.96 9.90
CA ILE A 144 11.78 -8.17 9.34
C ILE A 144 10.75 -7.80 8.26
N TYR A 145 9.99 -6.72 8.44
CA TYR A 145 9.03 -6.28 7.43
C TYR A 145 9.74 -5.98 6.10
N GLY A 146 10.76 -5.13 6.11
CA GLY A 146 11.53 -4.80 4.90
C GLY A 146 12.18 -6.03 4.26
N ARG A 147 12.76 -6.93 5.10
CA ARG A 147 13.37 -8.19 4.61
C ARG A 147 12.34 -9.10 3.93
N THR A 148 11.21 -9.36 4.58
CA THR A 148 10.17 -10.22 3.98
C THR A 148 9.55 -9.60 2.73
N LYS A 149 9.42 -8.28 2.66
CA LYS A 149 8.96 -7.61 1.43
C LYS A 149 9.99 -7.76 0.30
N LEU A 150 11.28 -7.56 0.56
CA LEU A 150 12.35 -7.76 -0.44
C LEU A 150 12.41 -9.21 -0.93
N GLU A 151 12.32 -10.19 -0.02
CA GLU A 151 12.27 -11.61 -0.39
C GLU A 151 11.02 -11.91 -1.25
N GLY A 152 9.88 -11.29 -0.93
CA GLY A 152 8.65 -11.43 -1.70
C GLY A 152 8.73 -10.81 -3.11
N GLU A 153 9.45 -9.69 -3.27
CA GLU A 153 9.76 -9.12 -4.59
C GLU A 153 10.53 -10.13 -5.44
N ALA A 154 11.63 -10.65 -4.87
CA ALA A 154 12.47 -11.62 -5.56
C ALA A 154 11.70 -12.90 -5.93
N ALA A 155 10.88 -13.41 -5.01
CA ALA A 155 10.08 -14.61 -5.21
C ALA A 155 9.01 -14.40 -6.31
N LEU A 156 8.32 -13.27 -6.32
CA LEU A 156 7.33 -12.93 -7.35
C LEU A 156 7.97 -12.79 -8.74
N LEU A 157 9.09 -12.06 -8.83
CA LEU A 157 9.80 -11.84 -10.09
C LEU A 157 10.41 -13.13 -10.65
N ALA A 158 10.88 -14.02 -9.78
CA ALA A 158 11.37 -15.35 -10.20
C ALA A 158 10.25 -16.29 -10.67
N ALA A 159 9.05 -16.16 -10.07
CA ALA A 159 7.92 -17.01 -10.39
C ALA A 159 7.19 -16.62 -11.70
N SER A 160 7.27 -15.35 -12.13
CA SER A 160 6.57 -14.85 -13.30
C SER A 160 7.40 -13.87 -14.12
N PRO A 161 7.67 -14.16 -15.41
CA PRO A 161 8.37 -13.23 -16.29
C PRO A 161 7.57 -11.95 -16.61
N LEU A 162 6.26 -12.00 -16.39
CA LEU A 162 5.37 -10.84 -16.57
C LEU A 162 5.14 -10.05 -15.28
N ALA A 163 5.87 -10.36 -14.20
CA ALA A 163 5.69 -9.67 -12.93
C ALA A 163 6.24 -8.23 -12.94
N CYS A 164 5.48 -7.35 -12.31
CA CYS A 164 5.85 -6.00 -11.94
C CYS A 164 5.77 -5.87 -10.41
N VAL A 165 6.73 -5.20 -9.81
CA VAL A 165 6.73 -4.83 -8.39
C VAL A 165 6.65 -3.31 -8.30
N LEU A 166 5.67 -2.80 -7.55
CA LEU A 166 5.54 -1.36 -7.28
C LEU A 166 5.91 -1.10 -5.82
N ARG A 167 7.07 -0.47 -5.59
CA ARG A 167 7.49 0.00 -4.27
C ARG A 167 6.83 1.32 -3.96
N LEU A 168 6.27 1.42 -2.77
CA LEU A 168 5.51 2.56 -2.26
C LEU A 168 6.01 2.95 -0.87
N PRO A 169 6.00 4.24 -0.52
CA PRO A 169 6.30 4.66 0.84
C PRO A 169 5.04 4.62 1.72
N LEU A 170 5.03 5.40 2.80
CA LEU A 170 3.92 5.55 3.72
C LEU A 170 2.63 5.98 3.00
N LEU A 171 1.59 5.14 3.08
CA LEU A 171 0.31 5.38 2.43
C LEU A 171 -0.70 6.04 3.37
N TYR A 172 -1.54 6.93 2.81
CA TYR A 172 -2.72 7.48 3.46
C TYR A 172 -3.85 7.67 2.42
N GLY A 173 -5.10 7.71 2.88
CA GLY A 173 -6.25 7.86 1.99
C GLY A 173 -7.56 7.66 2.74
N PRO A 174 -8.70 7.53 2.05
CA PRO A 174 -10.01 7.29 2.67
C PRO A 174 -10.01 6.06 3.56
N ILE A 175 -10.37 6.24 4.84
CA ILE A 175 -10.32 5.23 5.90
C ILE A 175 -11.71 4.78 6.35
N VAL A 176 -11.76 3.62 7.00
CA VAL A 176 -12.92 3.15 7.77
C VAL A 176 -12.61 3.03 9.28
N ASP A 177 -11.32 3.09 9.64
CA ASP A 177 -10.81 3.09 11.00
C ASP A 177 -9.53 3.94 11.05
N TRP A 178 -9.35 4.75 12.10
CA TRP A 178 -8.19 5.63 12.26
C TRP A 178 -6.84 4.88 12.20
N ARG A 179 -6.82 3.59 12.59
CA ARG A 179 -5.63 2.74 12.61
C ARG A 179 -5.20 2.20 11.23
N GLU A 180 -5.94 2.49 10.16
CA GLU A 180 -5.65 1.92 8.83
C GLU A 180 -4.40 2.50 8.17
N SER A 181 -3.97 3.71 8.53
CA SER A 181 -2.72 4.28 8.01
C SER A 181 -1.84 4.83 9.12
N ALA A 182 -0.54 4.92 8.86
CA ALA A 182 0.41 5.54 9.79
C ALA A 182 0.25 7.07 9.90
N VAL A 183 -0.51 7.70 9.00
CA VAL A 183 -0.93 9.10 9.06
C VAL A 183 -2.13 9.25 10.00
N THR A 184 -3.21 8.54 9.69
CA THR A 184 -4.47 8.71 10.42
C THR A 184 -4.44 8.10 11.82
N SER A 185 -3.57 7.12 12.07
CA SER A 185 -3.35 6.56 13.41
C SER A 185 -2.78 7.55 14.43
N LEU A 186 -2.33 8.72 14.00
CA LEU A 186 -1.88 9.80 14.89
C LEU A 186 -3.07 10.58 15.48
N VAL A 187 -4.24 10.58 14.83
CA VAL A 187 -5.41 11.38 15.23
C VAL A 187 -5.85 11.13 16.67
N PRO A 188 -5.98 9.89 17.18
CA PRO A 188 -6.39 9.68 18.57
C PRO A 188 -5.47 10.33 19.58
N ALA A 189 -4.17 10.26 19.38
CA ALA A 189 -3.19 10.87 20.27
C ALA A 189 -3.22 12.43 20.17
N ILE A 190 -3.40 12.97 18.97
CA ILE A 190 -3.54 14.42 18.73
C ILE A 190 -4.79 14.95 19.45
N VAL A 191 -5.93 14.28 19.31
CA VAL A 191 -7.18 14.68 19.98
C VAL A 191 -7.05 14.60 21.51
N ALA A 192 -6.41 13.53 22.02
CA ALA A 192 -6.19 13.37 23.44
C ALA A 192 -5.30 14.46 24.03
N SER A 193 -4.25 14.91 23.31
CA SER A 193 -3.32 15.94 23.77
C SER A 193 -3.91 17.36 23.84
N ALA A 194 -5.06 17.57 23.22
CA ALA A 194 -5.76 18.87 23.27
C ALA A 194 -6.69 19.02 24.49
N ARG A 195 -6.82 17.99 25.33
CA ARG A 195 -7.66 18.06 26.53
C ARG A 195 -6.99 18.91 27.58
N PRO A 196 -7.74 19.71 28.37
CA PRO A 196 -7.17 20.51 29.46
C PRO A 196 -6.37 19.63 30.44
N GLY A 197 -5.10 20.01 30.68
CA GLY A 197 -4.22 19.29 31.59
C GLY A 197 -3.58 18.02 31.00
N ALA A 198 -3.76 17.76 29.71
CA ALA A 198 -3.07 16.65 29.05
C ALA A 198 -1.57 16.93 28.86
N ASP A 199 -0.76 15.88 28.99
CA ASP A 199 0.66 15.94 28.67
C ASP A 199 0.87 16.10 27.15
N ALA A 200 2.00 16.72 26.77
CA ALA A 200 2.40 16.79 25.38
C ALA A 200 2.75 15.40 24.83
N VAL A 201 2.18 15.07 23.66
CA VAL A 201 2.44 13.79 22.98
C VAL A 201 3.71 13.88 22.16
N GLY A 202 4.69 13.00 22.45
CA GLY A 202 5.93 12.87 21.68
C GLY A 202 5.69 12.31 20.28
N MET A 203 6.18 13.03 19.27
CA MET A 203 6.09 12.63 17.86
C MET A 203 7.49 12.53 17.25
N ASP A 204 7.73 11.44 16.50
CA ASP A 204 8.98 11.24 15.76
C ASP A 204 9.21 12.44 14.81
N ALA A 205 10.26 13.18 15.06
CA ALA A 205 10.74 14.31 14.26
C ALA A 205 12.10 14.00 13.61
N TRP A 206 12.53 12.72 13.67
CA TRP A 206 13.77 12.26 13.08
C TRP A 206 13.57 11.65 11.69
N ALA A 207 12.69 10.65 11.57
CA ALA A 207 12.56 9.90 10.32
C ALA A 207 11.70 10.65 9.28
N ILE A 208 12.25 10.85 8.09
CA ILE A 208 11.57 11.49 6.96
C ILE A 208 10.68 10.48 6.24
N ARG A 209 9.47 10.87 5.93
CA ARG A 209 8.47 10.09 5.21
C ARG A 209 7.89 10.90 4.06
N TYR A 210 7.41 10.19 3.05
CA TYR A 210 6.74 10.78 1.88
C TYR A 210 5.30 10.26 1.84
N PRO A 211 4.36 10.90 2.57
CA PRO A 211 2.97 10.46 2.59
C PRO A 211 2.40 10.43 1.18
N THR A 212 1.95 9.25 0.75
CA THR A 212 1.49 8.99 -0.61
C THR A 212 0.01 8.66 -0.60
N TYR A 213 -0.77 9.40 -1.37
CA TYR A 213 -2.23 9.33 -1.37
C TYR A 213 -2.71 8.08 -2.12
N THR A 214 -3.50 7.22 -1.49
CA THR A 214 -3.92 5.94 -2.09
C THR A 214 -4.79 6.08 -3.34
N PRO A 215 -5.65 7.10 -3.51
CA PRO A 215 -6.30 7.32 -4.79
C PRO A 215 -5.32 7.58 -5.94
N ASP A 216 -4.25 8.35 -5.74
CA ASP A 216 -3.23 8.58 -6.77
C ASP A 216 -2.49 7.27 -7.11
N VAL A 217 -2.13 6.48 -6.09
CA VAL A 217 -1.53 5.16 -6.29
C VAL A 217 -2.45 4.23 -7.07
N ALA A 218 -3.75 4.29 -6.81
CA ALA A 218 -4.75 3.49 -7.52
C ALA A 218 -4.82 3.88 -9.01
N GLU A 219 -4.75 5.16 -9.33
CA GLU A 219 -4.67 5.63 -10.73
C GLU A 219 -3.36 5.15 -11.39
N VAL A 220 -2.22 5.22 -10.70
CA VAL A 220 -0.94 4.67 -11.19
C VAL A 220 -1.06 3.17 -11.49
N ILE A 221 -1.64 2.40 -10.58
CA ILE A 221 -1.84 0.95 -10.77
C ILE A 221 -2.77 0.67 -11.97
N ARG A 222 -3.87 1.42 -12.10
CA ARG A 222 -4.77 1.33 -13.24
C ARG A 222 -4.02 1.60 -14.55
N ASP A 223 -3.29 2.70 -14.62
CA ASP A 223 -2.58 3.10 -15.83
C ASP A 223 -1.50 2.09 -16.23
N LEU A 224 -0.74 1.55 -15.27
CA LEU A 224 0.21 0.46 -15.51
C LEU A 224 -0.48 -0.81 -16.04
N THR A 225 -1.63 -1.16 -15.46
CA THR A 225 -2.45 -2.30 -15.87
C THR A 225 -2.96 -2.12 -17.32
N LEU A 226 -3.56 -0.98 -17.62
CA LEU A 226 -4.09 -0.69 -18.95
C LEU A 226 -2.98 -0.67 -20.02
N ARG A 227 -1.82 -0.10 -19.71
CA ARG A 227 -0.66 -0.10 -20.62
C ARG A 227 -0.19 -1.52 -20.91
N HIS A 228 -0.10 -2.37 -19.87
CA HIS A 228 0.27 -3.76 -20.08
C HIS A 228 -0.75 -4.49 -20.99
N LEU A 229 -2.04 -4.35 -20.69
CA LEU A 229 -3.11 -4.97 -21.50
C LEU A 229 -3.16 -4.43 -22.93
N ALA A 230 -2.69 -3.22 -23.17
CA ALA A 230 -2.52 -2.63 -24.51
C ALA A 230 -1.23 -3.07 -25.24
N GLY A 231 -0.47 -4.03 -24.68
CA GLY A 231 0.73 -4.60 -25.27
C GLY A 231 2.06 -3.94 -24.89
N SER A 232 2.06 -2.97 -23.97
CA SER A 232 3.31 -2.38 -23.48
C SER A 232 3.97 -3.32 -22.45
N THR A 233 5.30 -3.41 -22.49
CA THR A 233 6.04 -4.19 -21.48
C THR A 233 6.15 -3.41 -20.17
N VAL A 234 5.34 -3.82 -19.17
CA VAL A 234 5.37 -3.26 -17.81
C VAL A 234 5.79 -4.36 -16.85
N THR A 235 7.09 -4.55 -16.64
CA THR A 235 7.66 -5.62 -15.80
C THR A 235 8.80 -5.10 -14.93
N GLY A 236 9.26 -5.92 -13.97
CA GLY A 236 10.35 -5.58 -13.06
C GLY A 236 9.95 -4.56 -12.01
N ILE A 237 10.93 -3.90 -11.39
CA ILE A 237 10.71 -2.98 -10.29
C ILE A 237 10.32 -1.59 -10.80
N ARG A 238 9.34 -0.99 -10.16
CA ARG A 238 8.86 0.39 -10.33
C ARG A 238 8.72 1.05 -8.98
N HIS A 239 8.89 2.36 -8.96
CA HIS A 239 8.69 3.19 -7.77
C HIS A 239 7.56 4.19 -7.99
N TRP A 240 6.79 4.47 -6.93
CA TRP A 240 5.91 5.62 -6.87
C TRP A 240 5.92 6.23 -5.47
N SER A 241 5.95 7.56 -5.38
CA SER A 241 6.05 8.29 -4.13
C SER A 241 5.37 9.65 -4.23
N GLY A 242 4.78 10.10 -3.13
CA GLY A 242 4.56 11.52 -2.90
C GLY A 242 5.89 12.27 -2.82
N GLU A 243 5.85 13.58 -3.02
CA GLU A 243 7.06 14.42 -3.13
C GLU A 243 7.32 15.27 -1.89
N GLU A 244 6.38 15.34 -0.95
CA GLU A 244 6.50 16.19 0.21
C GLU A 244 7.18 15.45 1.38
N PRO A 245 8.45 15.80 1.73
CA PRO A 245 9.13 15.23 2.89
C PRO A 245 8.48 15.71 4.19
N MET A 246 8.17 14.78 5.09
CA MET A 246 7.56 15.08 6.39
C MET A 246 8.02 14.09 7.44
N THR A 247 8.28 14.58 8.65
CA THR A 247 8.36 13.72 9.84
C THR A 247 6.94 13.42 10.35
N LYS A 248 6.80 12.44 11.24
CA LYS A 248 5.50 12.22 11.92
C LYS A 248 5.07 13.45 12.74
N TYR A 249 6.03 14.22 13.27
CA TYR A 249 5.75 15.48 13.94
C TYR A 249 5.12 16.49 12.98
N ASP A 250 5.65 16.64 11.75
CA ASP A 250 5.09 17.54 10.74
C ASP A 250 3.70 17.09 10.31
N ILE A 251 3.51 15.79 10.10
CA ILE A 251 2.21 15.19 9.78
C ILE A 251 1.20 15.48 10.90
N ALA A 252 1.58 15.27 12.18
CA ALA A 252 0.70 15.52 13.32
C ALA A 252 0.30 17.00 13.43
N ARG A 253 1.23 17.93 13.21
CA ARG A 253 0.94 19.37 13.16
C ARG A 253 -0.05 19.71 12.05
N ARG A 254 0.12 19.15 10.87
CA ARG A 254 -0.81 19.38 9.73
C ARG A 254 -2.19 18.80 10.01
N ILE A 255 -2.28 17.63 10.66
CA ILE A 255 -3.55 17.04 11.09
C ILE A 255 -4.23 17.94 12.13
N ALA A 256 -3.51 18.38 13.17
CA ALA A 256 -4.05 19.27 14.21
C ALA A 256 -4.59 20.56 13.60
N ALA A 257 -3.85 21.19 12.70
CA ALA A 257 -4.28 22.39 11.99
C ALA A 257 -5.53 22.15 11.14
N ALA A 258 -5.60 21.04 10.41
CA ALA A 258 -6.75 20.70 9.58
C ALA A 258 -8.03 20.38 10.38
N LEU A 259 -7.86 19.89 11.62
CA LEU A 259 -8.96 19.63 12.57
C LEU A 259 -9.32 20.86 13.42
N GLY A 260 -8.55 21.96 13.35
CA GLY A 260 -8.72 23.13 14.23
C GLY A 260 -8.41 22.83 15.71
N ILE A 261 -7.51 21.88 15.98
CA ILE A 261 -7.15 21.42 17.33
C ILE A 261 -5.84 22.06 17.76
N ASP A 262 -5.83 22.68 18.95
CA ASP A 262 -4.61 23.15 19.62
C ASP A 262 -3.98 21.97 20.40
N ALA A 263 -3.23 21.16 19.70
CA ALA A 263 -2.65 19.92 20.21
C ALA A 263 -1.29 20.19 20.89
N ALA A 264 -1.10 19.69 22.10
CA ALA A 264 0.20 19.71 22.78
C ALA A 264 1.10 18.60 22.19
N LEU A 265 2.02 18.99 21.30
CA LEU A 265 2.95 18.07 20.61
C LEU A 265 4.39 18.40 20.98
N SER A 266 5.19 17.38 21.29
CA SER A 266 6.63 17.50 21.52
C SER A 266 7.41 16.71 20.46
N ARG A 267 8.63 17.18 20.15
CA ARG A 267 9.51 16.53 19.16
C ARG A 267 10.34 15.44 19.82
N ILE A 268 10.50 14.33 19.09
CA ILE A 268 11.49 13.28 19.39
C ILE A 268 12.46 13.27 18.22
N ASP A 269 13.66 13.87 18.43
CA ASP A 269 14.66 14.06 17.37
C ASP A 269 15.67 12.89 17.25
N THR A 270 15.43 11.79 17.93
CA THR A 270 16.25 10.59 17.90
C THR A 270 15.41 9.37 17.56
N PRO A 271 15.97 8.35 16.88
CA PRO A 271 15.24 7.10 16.65
C PRO A 271 14.89 6.45 17.99
N ALA A 272 13.60 6.35 18.31
CA ALA A 272 13.10 5.91 19.61
C ALA A 272 12.58 4.48 19.63
N ASP A 273 12.56 3.80 18.51
CA ASP A 273 11.84 2.53 18.35
C ASP A 273 12.74 1.31 18.61
N ALA A 274 12.17 0.31 19.32
CA ALA A 274 12.76 -1.02 19.45
C ALA A 274 12.92 -1.72 18.08
N THR A 275 12.06 -1.39 17.10
CA THR A 275 12.16 -1.86 15.71
C THR A 275 12.89 -0.80 14.88
N PRO A 276 14.09 -1.08 14.34
CA PRO A 276 14.85 -0.13 13.53
C PRO A 276 14.04 0.34 12.31
N ARG A 277 14.06 1.66 12.08
CA ARG A 277 13.39 2.30 10.93
C ARG A 277 14.39 3.13 10.15
N PRO A 278 14.28 3.16 8.80
CA PRO A 278 15.17 3.98 8.00
C PRO A 278 14.96 5.48 8.25
N TYR A 279 16.02 6.26 8.03
CA TYR A 279 15.97 7.72 8.15
C TYR A 279 15.18 8.35 7.00
N ASP A 280 15.65 8.22 5.77
CA ASP A 280 15.04 8.77 4.56
C ASP A 280 15.03 7.71 3.44
N CYS A 281 13.86 7.26 3.04
CA CYS A 281 13.69 6.29 1.95
C CYS A 281 12.93 6.88 0.76
N HIS A 282 13.22 8.15 0.39
CA HIS A 282 12.61 8.73 -0.81
C HIS A 282 12.84 7.84 -2.03
N LEU A 283 11.75 7.53 -2.72
CA LEU A 283 11.75 6.70 -3.93
C LEU A 283 11.74 7.60 -5.17
N ASP A 284 12.72 7.47 -6.04
CA ASP A 284 12.71 8.11 -7.36
C ASP A 284 11.67 7.40 -8.26
N ALA A 285 10.65 8.12 -8.68
CA ALA A 285 9.56 7.63 -9.53
C ALA A 285 9.78 7.94 -11.03
N ALA A 286 10.99 8.30 -11.45
CA ALA A 286 11.27 8.77 -12.81
C ALA A 286 10.85 7.77 -13.90
N ARG A 287 11.02 6.45 -13.69
CA ARG A 287 10.62 5.44 -14.68
C ARG A 287 9.11 5.35 -14.87
N VAL A 288 8.31 5.54 -13.84
CA VAL A 288 6.84 5.58 -13.96
C VAL A 288 6.41 6.89 -14.61
N ARG A 289 7.01 8.01 -14.23
CA ARG A 289 6.74 9.33 -14.84
C ARG A 289 7.11 9.38 -16.32
N ALA A 290 8.18 8.71 -16.74
CA ALA A 290 8.57 8.60 -18.14
C ALA A 290 7.51 7.89 -19.01
N LEU A 291 6.60 7.12 -18.40
CA LEU A 291 5.42 6.57 -19.07
C LEU A 291 4.29 7.61 -19.24
N GLY A 292 4.46 8.87 -18.83
CA GLY A 292 3.41 9.90 -18.84
C GLY A 292 2.38 9.73 -17.71
N ILE A 293 2.72 8.98 -16.66
CA ILE A 293 1.87 8.80 -15.47
C ILE A 293 2.28 9.84 -14.43
N ALA A 294 1.32 10.70 -14.03
CA ALA A 294 1.59 11.84 -13.14
C ALA A 294 0.39 12.15 -12.24
N HIS A 295 0.13 11.25 -11.28
CA HIS A 295 -0.94 11.42 -10.29
C HIS A 295 -0.33 11.90 -8.97
N ALA A 296 -0.49 13.17 -8.63
CA ALA A 296 0.13 13.78 -7.45
C ALA A 296 -0.82 14.78 -6.78
N THR A 297 -1.52 14.32 -5.76
CA THR A 297 -2.36 15.16 -4.91
C THR A 297 -1.50 15.74 -3.78
N PRO A 298 -1.45 17.09 -3.59
CA PRO A 298 -0.77 17.69 -2.44
C PRO A 298 -1.29 17.13 -1.12
N PHE A 299 -0.39 16.93 -0.15
CA PHE A 299 -0.75 16.30 1.13
C PHE A 299 -1.90 17.02 1.84
N ALA A 300 -1.91 18.35 1.85
CA ALA A 300 -2.98 19.12 2.47
C ALA A 300 -4.35 18.85 1.83
N THR A 301 -4.42 18.74 0.50
CA THR A 301 -5.64 18.43 -0.24
C THR A 301 -6.12 17.01 0.06
N GLY A 302 -5.22 16.04 -0.02
CA GLY A 302 -5.53 14.63 0.28
C GLY A 302 -5.95 14.45 1.75
N LEU A 303 -5.29 15.12 2.70
CA LEU A 303 -5.64 15.08 4.12
C LEU A 303 -7.05 15.64 4.36
N GLN A 304 -7.40 16.78 3.77
CA GLN A 304 -8.77 17.34 3.88
C GLN A 304 -9.83 16.37 3.35
N ALA A 305 -9.56 15.71 2.20
CA ALA A 305 -10.48 14.71 1.66
C ALA A 305 -10.64 13.52 2.62
N VAL A 306 -9.55 13.03 3.21
CA VAL A 306 -9.58 11.93 4.18
C VAL A 306 -10.37 12.32 5.43
N LEU A 307 -10.14 13.50 6.00
CA LEU A 307 -10.79 13.94 7.24
C LEU A 307 -12.29 14.21 7.07
N ARG A 308 -12.72 14.64 5.88
CA ARG A 308 -14.16 14.87 5.56
C ARG A 308 -14.98 13.59 5.68
N ASP A 309 -14.45 12.47 5.19
CA ASP A 309 -15.15 11.19 5.07
C ASP A 309 -14.74 10.19 6.16
N ALA A 310 -13.92 10.64 7.11
CA ALA A 310 -13.40 9.82 8.21
C ALA A 310 -14.50 9.45 9.22
N PRO A 311 -14.29 8.36 10.00
CA PRO A 311 -15.11 8.08 11.17
C PRO A 311 -15.15 9.25 12.16
N PRO A 312 -16.15 9.31 13.05
CA PRO A 312 -16.16 10.31 14.14
C PRO A 312 -14.81 10.34 14.90
N LEU A 313 -14.45 11.53 15.39
CA LEU A 313 -13.23 11.68 16.20
C LEU A 313 -13.32 10.81 17.47
N PRO A 314 -12.23 10.17 17.88
CA PRO A 314 -12.16 9.29 19.03
C PRO A 314 -12.22 10.03 20.38
#